data_8e01597d427a9dce81cfe9505fedf903
#
_entry.id   8e01597d427a9dce81cfe9505fedf903
#
_cell.length_a   1.000
_cell.length_b   1.000
_cell.length_c   1.000
_cell.angle_alpha   90.00
_cell.angle_beta   90.00
_cell.angle_gamma   90.00
#
_symmetry.space_group_name_H-M   'P 1'
#
loop_
_entity.id
_entity.type
_entity.pdbx_description
1 polymer ?
#
loop_
_entity_poly.entity_id
_entity_poly.type
_entity_poly.pdbx_seq_one_letter_code
_entity_poly.pdbx_strand_id
1 'polypeptide(L)'
;MNKYETRNDVPLKYRWDLTDIFKDTNEFDKSCDEVNEEIKLIDNYIGCTKNSDKLLEFLEFDTNLTLKIVDLDIYSMTINDQDLNDPLGVKLVGKTNTLRTDYYTKSSFFNPELLSLNKDEYNNLFKNKKLLKYKSMLDDIYRYKNHILDKNEEELCSRLTNTLNSYSQMSSTLLNGCNDYGSVTMPDGQIEKLMTTNYRRIMKKLPRDKRKEVYEQFNKVKDLSLIHI
;
A
#
# COMPACT_ATOMS: atom_id res chain seq x y z
N MET A 1 -25.88 -19.64 6.65
CA MET A 1 -24.95 -18.58 7.05
C MET A 1 -25.73 -17.29 7.01
N ASN A 2 -25.93 -16.59 8.13
CA ASN A 2 -26.71 -15.35 8.11
C ASN A 2 -25.99 -14.37 7.18
N LYS A 3 -26.71 -13.84 6.20
CA LYS A 3 -26.20 -12.82 5.28
C LYS A 3 -26.43 -11.47 5.96
N TYR A 4 -25.35 -10.83 6.39
CA TYR A 4 -25.42 -9.45 6.87
C TYR A 4 -25.52 -8.52 5.66
N GLU A 5 -26.44 -7.59 5.67
CA GLU A 5 -26.66 -6.65 4.54
C GLU A 5 -25.79 -5.41 4.68
N THR A 6 -25.57 -4.95 5.91
CA THR A 6 -24.72 -3.80 6.22
C THR A 6 -23.66 -4.14 7.26
N ARG A 7 -22.65 -3.29 7.40
CA ARG A 7 -21.64 -3.43 8.44
C ARG A 7 -22.25 -3.43 9.85
N ASN A 8 -23.32 -2.68 10.06
CA ASN A 8 -24.00 -2.57 11.34
C ASN A 8 -24.75 -3.86 11.76
N ASP A 9 -25.07 -4.71 10.80
CA ASP A 9 -25.71 -6.01 11.07
C ASP A 9 -24.69 -7.06 11.56
N VAL A 10 -23.39 -6.82 11.34
CA VAL A 10 -22.33 -7.74 11.80
C VAL A 10 -22.17 -7.61 13.31
N PRO A 11 -22.27 -8.70 14.10
CA PRO A 11 -22.04 -8.67 15.54
C PRO A 11 -20.65 -8.11 15.88
N LEU A 12 -20.54 -7.32 16.95
CA LEU A 12 -19.29 -6.68 17.38
C LEU A 12 -18.12 -7.67 17.47
N LYS A 13 -18.35 -8.88 17.96
CA LYS A 13 -17.31 -9.94 18.07
C LYS A 13 -16.67 -10.38 16.74
N TYR A 14 -17.25 -9.98 15.62
CA TYR A 14 -16.75 -10.26 14.27
C TYR A 14 -16.29 -8.98 13.55
N ARG A 15 -16.26 -7.85 14.24
CA ARG A 15 -15.70 -6.60 13.70
C ARG A 15 -14.28 -6.44 14.21
N TRP A 16 -13.45 -5.78 13.43
CA TRP A 16 -12.14 -5.33 13.89
C TRP A 16 -12.31 -4.24 14.93
N ASP A 17 -11.57 -4.34 16.01
CA ASP A 17 -11.41 -3.29 17.00
C ASP A 17 -10.20 -2.44 16.58
N LEU A 18 -10.46 -1.21 16.15
CA LEU A 18 -9.43 -0.28 15.71
C LEU A 18 -9.04 0.71 16.80
N THR A 19 -9.65 0.61 17.98
CA THR A 19 -9.36 1.52 19.12
C THR A 19 -7.97 1.29 19.70
N ASP A 20 -7.33 0.16 19.38
CA ASP A 20 -5.92 -0.10 19.70
C ASP A 20 -4.95 0.78 18.89
N ILE A 21 -5.40 1.33 17.74
CA ILE A 21 -4.59 2.22 16.90
C ILE A 21 -4.98 3.67 17.19
N PHE A 22 -6.25 4.02 16.97
CA PHE A 22 -6.83 5.33 17.33
C PHE A 22 -8.21 5.12 17.92
N LYS A 23 -8.52 5.81 19.03
CA LYS A 23 -9.80 5.71 19.72
C LYS A 23 -10.97 6.15 18.84
N ASP A 24 -10.75 7.18 18.06
CA ASP A 24 -11.72 7.76 17.15
C ASP A 24 -11.05 8.57 16.03
N THR A 25 -11.86 9.12 15.14
CA THR A 25 -11.39 9.95 14.02
C THR A 25 -10.79 11.28 14.47
N ASN A 26 -11.07 11.78 15.68
CA ASN A 26 -10.47 13.02 16.17
C ASN A 26 -9.01 12.77 16.58
N GLU A 27 -8.74 11.63 17.22
CA GLU A 27 -7.36 11.23 17.55
C GLU A 27 -6.54 10.96 16.28
N PHE A 28 -7.15 10.31 15.28
CA PHE A 28 -6.57 10.14 13.96
C PHE A 28 -6.24 11.49 13.29
N ASP A 29 -7.19 12.44 13.27
CA ASP A 29 -6.99 13.76 12.67
C ASP A 29 -5.86 14.52 13.36
N LYS A 30 -5.81 14.47 14.69
CA LYS A 30 -4.72 15.07 15.47
C LYS A 30 -3.36 14.45 15.12
N SER A 31 -3.29 13.14 14.99
CA SER A 31 -2.06 12.44 14.57
C SER A 31 -1.67 12.81 13.13
N CYS A 32 -2.63 13.03 12.23
CA CYS A 32 -2.36 13.56 10.89
C CYS A 32 -1.69 14.93 10.95
N ASP A 33 -2.18 15.83 11.81
CA ASP A 33 -1.62 17.18 11.97
C ASP A 33 -0.19 17.11 12.55
N GLU A 34 0.05 16.25 13.55
CA GLU A 34 1.37 16.03 14.14
C GLU A 34 2.37 15.51 13.09
N VAL A 35 1.97 14.49 12.31
CA VAL A 35 2.79 13.92 11.23
C VAL A 35 3.09 14.97 10.15
N ASN A 36 2.12 15.81 9.80
CA ASN A 36 2.31 16.89 8.84
C ASN A 36 3.36 17.91 9.31
N GLU A 37 3.37 18.26 10.59
CA GLU A 37 4.42 19.13 11.14
C GLU A 37 5.79 18.45 11.17
N GLU A 38 5.85 17.15 11.51
CA GLU A 38 7.10 16.39 11.50
C GLU A 38 7.68 16.24 10.07
N ILE A 39 6.85 16.04 9.05
CA ILE A 39 7.29 15.99 7.66
C ILE A 39 8.07 17.26 7.26
N LYS A 40 7.67 18.44 7.76
CA LYS A 40 8.37 19.70 7.48
C LYS A 40 9.79 19.73 8.05
N LEU A 41 10.03 18.98 9.13
CA LEU A 41 11.36 18.92 9.76
C LEU A 41 12.37 18.10 8.95
N ILE A 42 11.92 17.30 7.99
CA ILE A 42 12.81 16.51 7.11
C ILE A 42 13.82 17.39 6.39
N ASP A 43 13.45 18.61 6.01
CA ASP A 43 14.34 19.55 5.32
C ASP A 43 15.61 19.89 6.13
N ASN A 44 15.56 19.76 7.48
CA ASN A 44 16.70 20.02 8.34
C ASN A 44 17.81 18.94 8.22
N TYR A 45 17.48 17.81 7.62
CA TYR A 45 18.38 16.67 7.46
C TYR A 45 19.08 16.60 6.09
N ILE A 46 18.79 17.56 5.19
CA ILE A 46 19.46 17.63 3.88
C ILE A 46 20.98 17.75 4.13
N GLY A 47 21.75 16.88 3.48
CA GLY A 47 23.21 16.78 3.69
C GLY A 47 23.62 15.88 4.86
N CYS A 48 22.71 15.17 5.52
CA CYS A 48 23.00 14.32 6.67
C CYS A 48 23.96 13.17 6.35
N THR A 49 23.99 12.68 5.12
CA THR A 49 24.83 11.55 4.69
C THR A 49 26.35 11.84 4.81
N LYS A 50 26.74 13.10 4.91
CA LYS A 50 28.15 13.51 5.07
C LYS A 50 28.67 13.38 6.51
N ASN A 51 27.79 13.13 7.47
CA ASN A 51 28.15 13.04 8.89
C ASN A 51 27.41 11.86 9.54
N SER A 52 28.15 10.93 10.13
CA SER A 52 27.60 9.71 10.71
C SER A 52 26.60 9.94 11.86
N ASP A 53 26.78 11.01 12.65
CA ASP A 53 25.88 11.29 13.76
C ASP A 53 24.58 11.92 13.26
N LYS A 54 24.66 12.86 12.29
CA LYS A 54 23.48 13.42 11.64
C LYS A 54 22.70 12.37 10.83
N LEU A 55 23.43 11.46 10.18
CA LEU A 55 22.79 10.34 9.48
C LEU A 55 22.03 9.44 10.46
N LEU A 56 22.62 9.12 11.62
CA LEU A 56 21.95 8.35 12.64
C LEU A 56 20.69 9.05 13.15
N GLU A 57 20.80 10.35 13.45
CA GLU A 57 19.67 11.18 13.89
C GLU A 57 18.54 11.18 12.85
N PHE A 58 18.86 11.36 11.58
CA PHE A 58 17.88 11.28 10.50
C PHE A 58 17.21 9.90 10.43
N LEU A 59 17.97 8.82 10.45
CA LEU A 59 17.41 7.47 10.34
C LEU A 59 16.53 7.08 11.53
N GLU A 60 16.85 7.57 12.73
CA GLU A 60 16.01 7.39 13.92
C GLU A 60 14.72 8.22 13.83
N PHE A 61 14.83 9.47 13.38
CA PHE A 61 13.68 10.33 13.12
C PHE A 61 12.77 9.73 12.03
N ASP A 62 13.35 9.36 10.89
CA ASP A 62 12.63 8.80 9.75
C ASP A 62 11.91 7.49 10.10
N THR A 63 12.56 6.63 10.88
CA THR A 63 11.94 5.39 11.38
C THR A 63 10.70 5.70 12.23
N ASN A 64 10.80 6.64 13.16
CA ASN A 64 9.68 7.00 14.03
C ASN A 64 8.53 7.66 13.24
N LEU A 65 8.86 8.55 12.30
CA LEU A 65 7.88 9.20 11.43
C LEU A 65 7.16 8.18 10.54
N THR A 66 7.92 7.26 9.94
CA THR A 66 7.36 6.20 9.09
C THR A 66 6.41 5.29 9.88
N LEU A 67 6.73 4.93 11.12
CA LEU A 67 5.81 4.15 11.97
C LEU A 67 4.49 4.87 12.20
N LYS A 68 4.50 6.17 12.48
CA LYS A 68 3.28 6.96 12.63
C LYS A 68 2.45 7.00 11.32
N ILE A 69 3.12 7.15 10.18
CA ILE A 69 2.44 7.11 8.87
C ILE A 69 1.81 5.73 8.64
N VAL A 70 2.50 4.64 9.01
CA VAL A 70 1.97 3.27 8.91
C VAL A 70 0.73 3.09 9.78
N ASP A 71 0.71 3.60 11.00
CA ASP A 71 -0.47 3.52 11.88
C ASP A 71 -1.67 4.27 11.27
N LEU A 72 -1.44 5.46 10.70
CA LEU A 72 -2.46 6.22 9.97
C LEU A 72 -2.97 5.45 8.73
N ASP A 73 -2.06 4.85 7.95
CA ASP A 73 -2.43 4.05 6.78
C ASP A 73 -3.26 2.83 7.17
N ILE A 74 -2.84 2.05 8.17
CA ILE A 74 -3.56 0.85 8.61
C ILE A 74 -4.97 1.22 9.08
N TYR A 75 -5.11 2.25 9.90
CA TYR A 75 -6.41 2.70 10.40
C TYR A 75 -7.34 3.13 9.26
N SER A 76 -6.88 4.03 8.39
CA SER A 76 -7.68 4.57 7.30
C SER A 76 -8.08 3.50 6.27
N MET A 77 -7.13 2.66 5.86
CA MET A 77 -7.38 1.56 4.92
C MET A 77 -8.34 0.53 5.51
N THR A 78 -8.18 0.18 6.79
CA THR A 78 -9.07 -0.80 7.44
C THR A 78 -10.50 -0.29 7.54
N ILE A 79 -10.72 1.00 7.81
CA ILE A 79 -12.06 1.61 7.77
C ILE A 79 -12.62 1.58 6.35
N ASN A 80 -11.83 1.97 5.36
CA ASN A 80 -12.26 1.98 3.96
C ASN A 80 -12.60 0.58 3.44
N ASP A 81 -11.83 -0.44 3.82
CA ASP A 81 -12.04 -1.83 3.39
C ASP A 81 -13.31 -2.47 4.01
N GLN A 82 -13.86 -1.86 5.07
CA GLN A 82 -15.13 -2.32 5.65
C GLN A 82 -16.32 -1.99 4.75
N ASP A 83 -16.31 -0.81 4.12
CA ASP A 83 -17.30 -0.39 3.12
C ASP A 83 -16.65 0.62 2.17
N LEU A 84 -16.36 0.19 0.95
CA LEU A 84 -15.72 1.02 -0.09
C LEU A 84 -16.60 2.21 -0.54
N ASN A 85 -17.89 2.20 -0.19
CA ASN A 85 -18.83 3.27 -0.52
C ASN A 85 -19.00 4.25 0.66
N ASP A 86 -18.38 4.00 1.83
CA ASP A 86 -18.45 4.91 2.96
C ASP A 86 -17.59 6.15 2.69
N PRO A 87 -18.19 7.36 2.61
CA PRO A 87 -17.44 8.60 2.40
C PRO A 87 -16.39 8.86 3.48
N LEU A 88 -16.57 8.33 4.70
CA LEU A 88 -15.59 8.47 5.78
C LEU A 88 -14.29 7.75 5.42
N GLY A 89 -14.36 6.46 5.04
CA GLY A 89 -13.19 5.67 4.66
C GLY A 89 -12.41 6.33 3.52
N VAL A 90 -13.11 6.75 2.47
CA VAL A 90 -12.51 7.46 1.32
C VAL A 90 -11.80 8.75 1.77
N LYS A 91 -12.42 9.55 2.67
CA LYS A 91 -11.82 10.78 3.20
C LYS A 91 -10.54 10.50 4.00
N LEU A 92 -10.56 9.50 4.89
CA LEU A 92 -9.39 9.17 5.72
C LEU A 92 -8.22 8.69 4.85
N VAL A 93 -8.46 7.79 3.90
CA VAL A 93 -7.44 7.32 2.94
C VAL A 93 -6.90 8.49 2.10
N GLY A 94 -7.75 9.44 1.70
CA GLY A 94 -7.31 10.65 1.00
C GLY A 94 -6.30 11.47 1.82
N LYS A 95 -6.55 11.64 3.13
CA LYS A 95 -5.63 12.37 4.03
C LYS A 95 -4.27 11.65 4.14
N THR A 96 -4.27 10.34 4.41
CA THR A 96 -3.01 9.59 4.54
C THR A 96 -2.22 9.54 3.24
N ASN A 97 -2.88 9.42 2.09
CA ASN A 97 -2.23 9.50 0.78
C ASN A 97 -1.52 10.83 0.56
N THR A 98 -2.12 11.94 0.99
CA THR A 98 -1.49 13.28 0.92
C THR A 98 -0.23 13.31 1.79
N LEU A 99 -0.32 12.95 3.07
CA LEU A 99 0.81 12.92 3.98
C LEU A 99 1.94 12.03 3.46
N ARG A 100 1.61 10.86 2.92
CA ARG A 100 2.59 9.95 2.34
C ARG A 100 3.28 10.54 1.11
N THR A 101 2.54 11.23 0.26
CA THR A 101 3.10 11.94 -0.90
C THR A 101 4.06 13.04 -0.46
N ASP A 102 3.69 13.82 0.54
CA ASP A 102 4.52 14.88 1.09
C ASP A 102 5.79 14.32 1.74
N TYR A 103 5.65 13.23 2.52
CA TYR A 103 6.79 12.51 3.09
C TYR A 103 7.77 12.02 2.01
N TYR A 104 7.29 11.33 0.97
CA TYR A 104 8.16 10.85 -0.10
C TYR A 104 8.82 12.00 -0.87
N THR A 105 8.11 13.08 -1.07
CA THR A 105 8.64 14.28 -1.73
C THR A 105 9.78 14.87 -0.90
N LYS A 106 9.56 15.04 0.40
CA LYS A 106 10.56 15.61 1.32
C LYS A 106 11.76 14.69 1.53
N SER A 107 11.56 13.39 1.66
CA SER A 107 12.63 12.41 1.89
C SER A 107 13.40 12.02 0.61
N SER A 108 12.97 12.49 -0.57
CA SER A 108 13.54 12.13 -1.87
C SER A 108 15.03 12.48 -2.03
N PHE A 109 15.56 13.41 -1.22
CA PHE A 109 16.97 13.81 -1.24
C PHE A 109 17.90 12.69 -0.76
N PHE A 110 17.42 11.80 0.11
CA PHE A 110 18.25 10.87 0.87
C PHE A 110 18.99 9.86 -0.02
N ASN A 111 18.29 9.18 -0.90
CA ASN A 111 18.91 8.18 -1.77
C ASN A 111 19.96 8.79 -2.69
N PRO A 112 19.72 9.90 -3.43
CA PRO A 112 20.74 10.56 -4.24
C PRO A 112 21.96 11.00 -3.42
N GLU A 113 21.78 11.52 -2.22
CA GLU A 113 22.90 11.90 -1.35
C GLU A 113 23.74 10.70 -0.92
N LEU A 114 23.10 9.61 -0.47
CA LEU A 114 23.81 8.39 -0.08
C LEU A 114 24.60 7.81 -1.25
N LEU A 115 24.00 7.79 -2.43
CA LEU A 115 24.59 7.26 -3.65
C LEU A 115 25.71 8.15 -4.22
N SER A 116 25.76 9.44 -3.84
CA SER A 116 26.84 10.36 -4.21
C SER A 116 28.15 10.04 -3.49
N LEU A 117 28.11 9.41 -2.30
CA LEU A 117 29.29 9.09 -1.51
C LEU A 117 30.23 8.13 -2.27
N ASN A 118 31.54 8.35 -2.19
CA ASN A 118 32.49 7.36 -2.65
C ASN A 118 32.58 6.19 -1.64
N LYS A 119 33.30 5.11 -2.02
CA LYS A 119 33.37 3.90 -1.21
C LYS A 119 33.99 4.12 0.18
N ASP A 120 35.00 4.98 0.26
CA ASP A 120 35.68 5.27 1.51
C ASP A 120 34.80 6.12 2.43
N GLU A 121 34.13 7.13 1.89
CA GLU A 121 33.13 7.93 2.61
C GLU A 121 32.02 7.06 3.16
N TYR A 122 31.45 6.19 2.31
CA TYR A 122 30.41 5.25 2.72
C TYR A 122 30.87 4.33 3.86
N ASN A 123 32.06 3.71 3.73
CA ASN A 123 32.60 2.83 4.76
C ASN A 123 32.88 3.58 6.06
N ASN A 124 33.28 4.84 5.98
CA ASN A 124 33.57 5.68 7.15
C ASN A 124 32.34 5.96 8.01
N LEU A 125 31.12 5.93 7.44
CA LEU A 125 29.88 6.08 8.20
C LEU A 125 29.77 5.05 9.33
N PHE A 126 30.22 3.82 9.09
CA PHE A 126 30.12 2.71 10.04
C PHE A 126 31.20 2.71 11.14
N LYS A 127 32.07 3.74 11.19
CA LYS A 127 32.89 4.03 12.39
C LYS A 127 31.95 4.37 13.56
N ASN A 128 30.81 4.98 13.32
CA ASN A 128 29.72 5.05 14.28
C ASN A 128 29.00 3.70 14.37
N LYS A 129 29.35 2.92 15.42
CA LYS A 129 28.79 1.57 15.63
C LYS A 129 27.26 1.53 15.74
N LYS A 130 26.60 2.64 16.11
CA LYS A 130 25.14 2.72 16.19
C LYS A 130 24.48 2.63 14.80
N LEU A 131 25.18 3.00 13.73
CA LEU A 131 24.71 2.85 12.36
C LEU A 131 24.68 1.39 11.87
N LEU A 132 25.34 0.47 12.56
CA LEU A 132 25.36 -0.94 12.15
C LEU A 132 23.96 -1.57 12.11
N LYS A 133 23.01 -1.08 12.93
CA LYS A 133 21.62 -1.56 12.89
C LYS A 133 20.92 -1.22 11.56
N TYR A 134 21.37 -0.17 10.86
CA TYR A 134 20.86 0.24 9.56
C TYR A 134 21.69 -0.24 8.38
N LYS A 135 22.79 -0.96 8.65
CA LYS A 135 23.78 -1.30 7.61
C LYS A 135 23.15 -2.07 6.44
N SER A 136 22.31 -3.05 6.72
CA SER A 136 21.66 -3.84 5.66
C SER A 136 20.83 -2.97 4.72
N MET A 137 20.02 -2.06 5.28
CA MET A 137 19.20 -1.13 4.50
C MET A 137 20.08 -0.17 3.66
N LEU A 138 21.13 0.39 4.28
CA LEU A 138 22.04 1.30 3.59
C LEU A 138 22.83 0.58 2.48
N ASP A 139 23.29 -0.66 2.72
CA ASP A 139 23.96 -1.49 1.72
C ASP A 139 23.02 -1.81 0.55
N ASP A 140 21.74 -2.07 0.83
CA ASP A 140 20.74 -2.33 -0.20
C ASP A 140 20.54 -1.12 -1.12
N ILE A 141 20.50 0.09 -0.56
CA ILE A 141 20.43 1.31 -1.36
C ILE A 141 21.77 1.52 -2.12
N TYR A 142 22.90 1.45 -1.42
CA TYR A 142 24.21 1.79 -1.99
C TYR A 142 24.65 0.88 -3.15
N ARG A 143 24.25 -0.40 -3.14
CA ARG A 143 24.58 -1.33 -4.23
C ARG A 143 23.98 -0.93 -5.59
N TYR A 144 22.89 -0.13 -5.60
CA TYR A 144 22.29 0.38 -6.83
C TYR A 144 23.08 1.53 -7.47
N LYS A 145 24.14 2.02 -6.83
CA LYS A 145 24.92 3.17 -7.31
C LYS A 145 25.32 3.10 -8.78
N ASN A 146 25.69 1.90 -9.26
CA ASN A 146 26.11 1.69 -10.65
C ASN A 146 24.95 1.36 -11.60
N HIS A 147 23.71 1.38 -11.11
CA HIS A 147 22.50 1.00 -11.84
C HIS A 147 21.46 2.12 -11.83
N ILE A 148 21.87 3.35 -11.50
CA ILE A 148 20.99 4.52 -11.51
C ILE A 148 21.04 5.12 -12.90
N LEU A 149 19.88 5.48 -13.39
CA LEU A 149 19.71 6.24 -14.62
C LEU A 149 20.23 7.68 -14.42
N ASP A 150 20.56 8.36 -15.50
CA ASP A 150 20.85 9.78 -15.38
C ASP A 150 19.57 10.59 -15.09
N LYS A 151 19.73 11.86 -14.76
CA LYS A 151 18.61 12.73 -14.36
C LYS A 151 17.52 12.81 -15.45
N ASN A 152 17.89 12.80 -16.73
CA ASN A 152 16.94 12.93 -17.84
C ASN A 152 16.19 11.62 -18.04
N GLU A 153 16.89 10.50 -17.90
CA GLU A 153 16.31 9.16 -17.97
C GLU A 153 15.33 8.90 -16.82
N GLU A 154 15.70 9.30 -15.58
CA GLU A 154 14.80 9.23 -14.41
C GLU A 154 13.55 10.11 -14.61
N GLU A 155 13.71 11.32 -15.14
CA GLU A 155 12.58 12.19 -15.42
C GLU A 155 11.66 11.58 -16.49
N LEU A 156 12.21 10.98 -17.54
CA LEU A 156 11.44 10.29 -18.57
C LEU A 156 10.66 9.10 -17.97
N CYS A 157 11.33 8.24 -17.18
CA CYS A 157 10.69 7.12 -16.51
C CYS A 157 9.57 7.59 -15.58
N SER A 158 9.80 8.65 -14.81
CA SER A 158 8.79 9.23 -13.91
C SER A 158 7.54 9.71 -14.68
N ARG A 159 7.71 10.37 -15.82
CA ARG A 159 6.59 10.80 -16.69
C ARG A 159 5.78 9.61 -17.23
N LEU A 160 6.43 8.47 -17.49
CA LEU A 160 5.77 7.26 -17.99
C LEU A 160 5.06 6.46 -16.88
N THR A 161 5.46 6.61 -15.63
CA THR A 161 4.97 5.80 -14.50
C THR A 161 3.44 5.86 -14.37
N ASN A 162 2.83 7.03 -14.49
CA ASN A 162 1.37 7.16 -14.39
C ASN A 162 0.65 6.42 -15.51
N THR A 163 1.18 6.49 -16.73
CA THR A 163 0.62 5.78 -17.88
C THR A 163 0.75 4.26 -17.71
N LEU A 164 1.90 3.79 -17.26
CA LEU A 164 2.13 2.35 -17.01
C LEU A 164 1.24 1.83 -15.88
N ASN A 165 1.10 2.57 -14.79
CA ASN A 165 0.23 2.19 -13.67
C ASN A 165 -1.27 2.19 -14.06
N SER A 166 -1.69 3.01 -15.03
CA SER A 166 -3.08 3.07 -15.47
C SER A 166 -3.56 1.74 -16.06
N TYR A 167 -2.69 0.97 -16.71
CA TYR A 167 -3.04 -0.36 -17.23
C TYR A 167 -3.36 -1.34 -16.10
N SER A 168 -2.58 -1.33 -15.03
CA SER A 168 -2.84 -2.16 -13.85
C SER A 168 -4.16 -1.78 -13.17
N GLN A 169 -4.42 -0.48 -13.05
CA GLN A 169 -5.68 0.01 -12.48
C GLN A 169 -6.89 -0.35 -13.34
N MET A 170 -6.79 -0.18 -14.67
CA MET A 170 -7.84 -0.60 -15.60
C MET A 170 -8.10 -2.10 -15.52
N SER A 171 -7.06 -2.93 -15.50
CA SER A 171 -7.19 -4.37 -15.35
C SER A 171 -7.88 -4.75 -14.05
N SER A 172 -7.50 -4.12 -12.94
CA SER A 172 -8.13 -4.35 -11.64
C SER A 172 -9.60 -3.94 -11.63
N THR A 173 -9.93 -2.79 -12.20
CA THR A 173 -11.31 -2.30 -12.31
C THR A 173 -12.17 -3.23 -13.16
N LEU A 174 -11.67 -3.67 -14.31
CA LEU A 174 -12.37 -4.61 -15.17
C LEU A 174 -12.61 -5.95 -14.46
N LEU A 175 -11.58 -6.54 -13.87
CA LEU A 175 -11.67 -7.86 -13.24
C LEU A 175 -12.54 -7.88 -11.97
N ASN A 176 -12.54 -6.81 -11.20
CA ASN A 176 -13.19 -6.79 -9.89
C ASN A 176 -14.50 -5.96 -9.85
N GLY A 177 -14.61 -4.94 -10.69
CA GLY A 177 -15.73 -4.00 -10.65
C GLY A 177 -16.72 -4.13 -11.81
N CYS A 178 -16.23 -4.37 -13.02
CA CYS A 178 -17.06 -4.28 -14.22
C CYS A 178 -17.49 -5.64 -14.79
N ASN A 179 -16.78 -6.72 -14.49
CA ASN A 179 -17.08 -8.03 -15.06
C ASN A 179 -18.27 -8.70 -14.38
N ASP A 180 -19.20 -9.18 -15.20
CA ASP A 180 -20.28 -10.06 -14.75
C ASP A 180 -19.88 -11.51 -14.98
N TYR A 181 -19.58 -12.21 -13.89
CA TYR A 181 -19.25 -13.64 -13.89
C TYR A 181 -20.52 -14.52 -13.90
N GLY A 182 -21.72 -13.91 -13.95
CA GLY A 182 -23.00 -14.61 -13.91
C GLY A 182 -23.39 -15.07 -12.51
N SER A 183 -24.31 -16.01 -12.45
CA SER A 183 -24.89 -16.55 -11.21
C SER A 183 -24.88 -18.07 -11.22
N VAL A 184 -24.89 -18.67 -10.03
CA VAL A 184 -24.83 -20.11 -9.80
C VAL A 184 -25.97 -20.53 -8.90
N THR A 185 -26.72 -21.57 -9.29
CA THR A 185 -27.70 -22.22 -8.41
C THR A 185 -26.97 -23.20 -7.47
N MET A 186 -27.03 -22.92 -6.19
CA MET A 186 -26.44 -23.75 -5.13
C MET A 186 -27.25 -25.03 -4.88
N PRO A 187 -26.68 -26.08 -4.24
CA PRO A 187 -27.41 -27.32 -3.95
C PRO A 187 -28.64 -27.14 -3.07
N ASP A 188 -28.72 -26.06 -2.32
CA ASP A 188 -29.89 -25.69 -1.50
C ASP A 188 -30.96 -24.89 -2.29
N GLY A 189 -30.78 -24.73 -3.61
CA GLY A 189 -31.66 -23.98 -4.48
C GLY A 189 -31.48 -22.47 -4.48
N GLN A 190 -30.59 -21.92 -3.67
CA GLN A 190 -30.30 -20.48 -3.66
C GLN A 190 -29.49 -20.09 -4.91
N ILE A 191 -29.77 -18.91 -5.46
CA ILE A 191 -28.97 -18.34 -6.55
C ILE A 191 -27.97 -17.37 -5.95
N GLU A 192 -26.67 -17.63 -6.18
CA GLU A 192 -25.60 -16.75 -5.75
C GLU A 192 -24.91 -16.10 -6.98
N LYS A 193 -24.70 -14.79 -6.93
CA LYS A 193 -23.91 -14.08 -7.94
C LYS A 193 -22.45 -14.51 -7.81
N LEU A 194 -21.81 -14.86 -8.94
CA LEU A 194 -20.42 -15.28 -8.98
C LEU A 194 -19.51 -14.06 -8.99
N MET A 195 -18.50 -14.05 -8.11
CA MET A 195 -17.49 -12.98 -7.97
C MET A 195 -16.12 -13.58 -7.68
N THR A 196 -15.06 -12.83 -7.93
CA THR A 196 -13.68 -13.23 -7.62
C THR A 196 -13.51 -13.59 -6.14
N THR A 197 -14.19 -12.88 -5.26
CA THR A 197 -14.12 -13.06 -3.79
C THR A 197 -14.82 -14.30 -3.28
N ASN A 198 -15.91 -14.75 -3.92
CA ASN A 198 -16.71 -15.90 -3.46
C ASN A 198 -16.51 -17.18 -4.27
N TYR A 199 -15.81 -17.13 -5.40
CA TYR A 199 -15.56 -18.26 -6.30
C TYR A 199 -15.10 -19.53 -5.57
N ARG A 200 -14.05 -19.40 -4.75
CA ARG A 200 -13.50 -20.56 -4.00
C ARG A 200 -14.50 -21.17 -3.04
N ARG A 201 -15.32 -20.36 -2.38
CA ARG A 201 -16.36 -20.81 -1.46
C ARG A 201 -17.47 -21.56 -2.20
N ILE A 202 -17.91 -21.03 -3.33
CA ILE A 202 -18.92 -21.66 -4.20
C ILE A 202 -18.39 -23.00 -4.70
N MET A 203 -17.19 -23.04 -5.27
CA MET A 203 -16.57 -24.27 -5.79
C MET A 203 -16.47 -25.40 -4.76
N LYS A 204 -16.22 -25.08 -3.47
CA LYS A 204 -16.16 -26.08 -2.41
C LYS A 204 -17.51 -26.74 -2.09
N LYS A 205 -18.63 -26.05 -2.35
CA LYS A 205 -19.99 -26.52 -2.03
C LYS A 205 -20.67 -27.25 -3.19
N LEU A 206 -20.14 -27.12 -4.40
CA LEU A 206 -20.75 -27.67 -5.60
C LEU A 206 -20.31 -29.13 -5.88
N PRO A 207 -21.20 -29.99 -6.43
CA PRO A 207 -20.83 -31.29 -6.98
C PRO A 207 -19.91 -31.12 -8.20
N ARG A 208 -19.20 -32.20 -8.57
CA ARG A 208 -18.10 -32.15 -9.55
C ARG A 208 -18.51 -31.66 -10.93
N ASP A 209 -19.62 -32.09 -11.44
CA ASP A 209 -20.21 -31.68 -12.71
C ASP A 209 -20.53 -30.19 -12.74
N LYS A 210 -21.18 -29.69 -11.70
CA LYS A 210 -21.46 -28.26 -11.54
C LYS A 210 -20.20 -27.41 -11.37
N ARG A 211 -19.16 -27.96 -10.72
CA ARG A 211 -17.86 -27.26 -10.60
C ARG A 211 -17.25 -26.99 -11.97
N LYS A 212 -17.34 -27.95 -12.89
CA LYS A 212 -16.82 -27.76 -14.25
C LYS A 212 -17.53 -26.62 -14.97
N GLU A 213 -18.85 -26.61 -14.94
CA GLU A 213 -19.68 -25.54 -15.52
C GLU A 213 -19.31 -24.16 -14.98
N VAL A 214 -19.23 -24.02 -13.65
CA VAL A 214 -18.85 -22.76 -12.99
C VAL A 214 -17.41 -22.36 -13.29
N TYR A 215 -16.48 -23.31 -13.39
CA TYR A 215 -15.10 -23.06 -13.77
C TYR A 215 -15.01 -22.46 -15.18
N GLU A 216 -15.69 -23.08 -16.14
CA GLU A 216 -15.71 -22.62 -17.52
C GLU A 216 -16.36 -21.23 -17.65
N GLN A 217 -17.50 -21.01 -16.96
CA GLN A 217 -18.16 -19.72 -16.91
C GLN A 217 -17.26 -18.62 -16.33
N PHE A 218 -16.60 -18.88 -15.19
CA PHE A 218 -15.75 -17.93 -14.51
C PHE A 218 -14.49 -17.57 -15.34
N ASN A 219 -13.86 -18.58 -15.96
CA ASN A 219 -12.64 -18.33 -16.71
C ASN A 219 -12.92 -17.74 -18.10
N LYS A 220 -14.07 -17.99 -18.71
CA LYS A 220 -14.46 -17.37 -19.99
C LYS A 220 -14.38 -15.84 -19.95
N VAL A 221 -14.70 -15.21 -18.81
CA VAL A 221 -14.58 -13.77 -18.63
C VAL A 221 -13.11 -13.33 -18.58
N LYS A 222 -12.24 -14.16 -17.99
CA LYS A 222 -10.79 -13.89 -17.93
C LYS A 222 -10.11 -14.10 -19.27
N ASP A 223 -10.50 -15.13 -20.02
CA ASP A 223 -9.96 -15.42 -21.34
C ASP A 223 -10.21 -14.25 -22.31
N LEU A 224 -11.36 -13.60 -22.23
CA LEU A 224 -11.66 -12.40 -23.02
C LEU A 224 -10.68 -11.25 -22.73
N SER A 225 -10.17 -11.12 -21.51
CA SER A 225 -9.19 -10.10 -21.16
C SER A 225 -7.77 -10.42 -21.64
N LEU A 226 -7.44 -11.71 -21.82
CA LEU A 226 -6.11 -12.17 -22.27
C LEU A 226 -5.95 -12.17 -23.81
N ILE A 227 -7.04 -12.28 -24.55
CA ILE A 227 -7.02 -12.28 -26.03
C ILE A 227 -6.59 -10.92 -26.61
N HIS A 228 -6.76 -9.84 -25.86
CA HIS A 228 -6.43 -8.48 -26.29
C HIS A 228 -5.03 -8.00 -25.85
N ILE A 229 -4.25 -8.85 -25.20
CA ILE A 229 -2.85 -8.60 -24.84
C ILE A 229 -1.93 -9.31 -25.83
#